data_85f502d323df32071f9eb6ca8396da3f
#
_entry.id   85f502d323df32071f9eb6ca8396da3f
#
_cell.length_a   1.000
_cell.length_b   1.000
_cell.length_c   1.000
_cell.angle_alpha   90.00
_cell.angle_beta   90.00
_cell.angle_gamma   90.00
#
_symmetry.space_group_name_H-M   'P 1'
#
loop_
_entity.id
_entity.type
_entity.pdbx_description
1 polymer ?
#
loop_
_entity_poly.entity_id
_entity_poly.type
_entity_poly.pdbx_seq_one_letter_code
_entity_poly.pdbx_strand_id
1 'polypeptide(L)'
;MVDYVVYGRGSFNQLDEILAPRRKGDAPIIFLLDHFFENKPLAKRIPLRGKDKLIFADVTYEPKTTYVDKLAGDLKQEFGTVSGIIGIGGGSAMDLAKAVSLMMTNPGSSADYQGWDLVKLPGVYKAGIPTLSGTGAEVSRTTVLTGPTKKLGMNSDFTPFDQIVLDPELTADAPVNQRFYTGMDCYIHCIESLQGTFLNEFSKSYGEKALELCQEVYVRKSGWDAISDDQLMMASYAGGMSIAYSQVGVAHAVSYGLAYLLGTKHGIGNCIVFDKLEEFYPDGVYEFKKMVEKNKIDIPQHITKGLSDEQFNAMIDVSLVMKPLWENALGADWEKIMTRDRLRALYEKL
;
A
#
# COMPACT_ATOMS: atom_id res chain seq x y z
N MET A 1 -10.53 -1.38 -11.75
CA MET A 1 -10.82 -0.39 -10.69
C MET A 1 -11.77 -1.03 -9.70
N VAL A 2 -11.93 -0.46 -8.49
CA VAL A 2 -12.90 -0.94 -7.49
C VAL A 2 -14.33 -0.72 -8.01
N ASP A 3 -15.19 -1.74 -7.93
CA ASP A 3 -16.55 -1.65 -8.43
C ASP A 3 -17.51 -0.95 -7.46
N TYR A 4 -17.32 -1.19 -6.15
CA TYR A 4 -18.21 -0.68 -5.10
C TYR A 4 -17.42 -0.04 -3.96
N VAL A 5 -17.82 1.17 -3.59
CA VAL A 5 -17.26 1.92 -2.47
C VAL A 5 -18.36 2.21 -1.45
N VAL A 6 -18.16 1.77 -0.22
CA VAL A 6 -18.99 2.17 0.92
C VAL A 6 -18.15 3.10 1.79
N TYR A 7 -18.64 4.29 2.08
CA TYR A 7 -17.92 5.29 2.86
C TYR A 7 -18.79 5.90 3.95
N GLY A 8 -18.22 6.08 5.11
CA GLY A 8 -18.80 6.82 6.22
C GLY A 8 -18.50 6.19 7.56
N ARG A 9 -18.57 7.02 8.61
CA ARG A 9 -18.39 6.58 9.98
C ARG A 9 -19.43 5.53 10.37
N GLY A 10 -18.98 4.46 11.00
CA GLY A 10 -19.84 3.34 11.39
C GLY A 10 -20.24 2.40 10.25
N SER A 11 -19.77 2.63 9.01
CA SER A 11 -20.10 1.76 7.86
C SER A 11 -19.63 0.31 8.08
N PHE A 12 -18.58 0.09 8.86
CA PHE A 12 -18.15 -1.26 9.25
C PHE A 12 -19.23 -2.07 9.98
N ASN A 13 -20.15 -1.42 10.70
CA ASN A 13 -21.25 -2.11 11.39
C ASN A 13 -22.26 -2.73 10.41
N GLN A 14 -22.26 -2.29 9.14
CA GLN A 14 -23.10 -2.83 8.06
C GLN A 14 -22.39 -3.96 7.29
N LEU A 15 -21.20 -4.40 7.72
CA LEU A 15 -20.37 -5.34 6.97
C LEU A 15 -21.12 -6.65 6.65
N ASP A 16 -21.95 -7.13 7.55
CA ASP A 16 -22.73 -8.34 7.36
C ASP A 16 -23.76 -8.19 6.22
N GLU A 17 -24.43 -7.04 6.16
CA GLU A 17 -25.38 -6.71 5.09
C GLU A 17 -24.66 -6.48 3.74
N ILE A 18 -23.51 -5.80 3.78
CA ILE A 18 -22.65 -5.55 2.63
C ILE A 18 -22.17 -6.87 1.99
N LEU A 19 -21.81 -7.85 2.82
CA LEU A 19 -21.30 -9.14 2.36
C LEU A 19 -22.40 -10.15 2.00
N ALA A 20 -23.63 -9.97 2.48
CA ALA A 20 -24.73 -10.92 2.26
C ALA A 20 -24.95 -11.29 0.78
N PRO A 21 -24.96 -10.36 -0.20
CA PRO A 21 -25.11 -10.68 -1.62
C PRO A 21 -23.93 -11.47 -2.23
N ARG A 22 -22.80 -11.52 -1.54
CA ARG A 22 -21.57 -12.16 -2.02
C ARG A 22 -21.44 -13.60 -1.55
N ARG A 23 -22.26 -14.03 -0.60
CA ARG A 23 -22.26 -15.39 -0.08
C ARG A 23 -22.78 -16.39 -1.12
N LYS A 24 -22.01 -17.46 -1.35
CA LYS A 24 -22.32 -18.50 -2.36
C LYS A 24 -22.59 -19.84 -1.66
N GLY A 25 -23.85 -20.14 -1.39
CA GLY A 25 -24.24 -21.37 -0.71
C GLY A 25 -23.52 -21.51 0.64
N ASP A 26 -22.90 -22.68 0.88
CA ASP A 26 -22.16 -22.98 2.10
C ASP A 26 -20.65 -22.60 2.06
N ALA A 27 -20.20 -22.00 0.95
CA ALA A 27 -18.81 -21.59 0.82
C ALA A 27 -18.50 -20.43 1.78
N PRO A 28 -17.43 -20.53 2.61
CA PRO A 28 -17.15 -19.52 3.63
C PRO A 28 -16.66 -18.20 3.03
N ILE A 29 -16.81 -17.12 3.80
CA ILE A 29 -16.02 -15.91 3.67
C ILE A 29 -14.82 -16.03 4.62
N ILE A 30 -13.64 -15.67 4.12
CA ILE A 30 -12.40 -15.69 4.90
C ILE A 30 -12.03 -14.24 5.23
N PHE A 31 -11.92 -13.95 6.52
CA PHE A 31 -11.50 -12.64 7.02
C PHE A 31 -10.02 -12.71 7.40
N LEU A 32 -9.20 -11.93 6.72
CA LEU A 32 -7.79 -11.74 7.02
C LEU A 32 -7.65 -10.43 7.79
N LEU A 33 -7.56 -10.53 9.12
CA LEU A 33 -7.44 -9.39 10.01
C LEU A 33 -5.98 -9.23 10.45
N ASP A 34 -5.45 -8.02 10.36
CA ASP A 34 -4.13 -7.70 10.91
C ASP A 34 -4.03 -8.18 12.37
N HIS A 35 -3.01 -8.98 12.68
CA HIS A 35 -2.80 -9.57 14.01
C HIS A 35 -2.72 -8.52 15.14
N PHE A 36 -2.41 -7.26 14.80
CA PHE A 36 -2.50 -6.13 15.74
C PHE A 36 -3.86 -6.06 16.46
N PHE A 37 -4.91 -6.56 15.84
CA PHE A 37 -6.27 -6.53 16.37
C PHE A 37 -6.68 -7.82 17.11
N GLU A 38 -5.80 -8.81 17.30
CA GLU A 38 -6.14 -10.12 17.88
C GLU A 38 -6.87 -10.01 19.22
N ASN A 39 -6.44 -9.10 20.09
CA ASN A 39 -7.05 -8.91 21.40
C ASN A 39 -7.82 -7.57 21.54
N LYS A 40 -8.22 -6.98 20.40
CA LYS A 40 -8.90 -5.69 20.37
C LYS A 40 -10.38 -5.82 20.01
N PRO A 41 -11.19 -4.79 20.35
CA PRO A 41 -12.63 -4.81 20.09
C PRO A 41 -13.00 -5.08 18.64
N LEU A 42 -12.20 -4.63 17.66
CA LEU A 42 -12.48 -4.81 16.25
C LEU A 42 -12.65 -6.28 15.86
N ALA A 43 -11.81 -7.18 16.40
CA ALA A 43 -11.90 -8.62 16.09
C ALA A 43 -13.27 -9.22 16.46
N LYS A 44 -13.90 -8.70 17.55
CA LYS A 44 -15.21 -9.18 18.00
C LYS A 44 -16.38 -8.64 17.15
N ARG A 45 -16.13 -7.65 16.31
CA ARG A 45 -17.13 -7.05 15.42
C ARG A 45 -17.21 -7.73 14.05
N ILE A 46 -16.32 -8.71 13.78
CA ILE A 46 -16.32 -9.46 12.51
C ILE A 46 -17.58 -10.34 12.45
N PRO A 47 -18.44 -10.19 11.41
CA PRO A 47 -19.72 -10.87 11.34
C PRO A 47 -19.59 -12.29 10.76
N LEU A 48 -19.02 -13.22 11.54
CA LEU A 48 -18.83 -14.61 11.14
C LEU A 48 -20.17 -15.36 11.04
N ARG A 49 -20.41 -16.07 9.93
CA ARG A 49 -21.55 -16.92 9.69
C ARG A 49 -21.15 -18.32 9.23
N GLY A 50 -21.82 -19.34 9.73
CA GLY A 50 -21.65 -20.71 9.27
C GLY A 50 -20.19 -21.19 9.34
N LYS A 51 -19.59 -21.42 8.17
CA LYS A 51 -18.19 -21.89 8.03
C LYS A 51 -17.19 -20.76 7.86
N ASP A 52 -17.58 -19.50 8.02
CA ASP A 52 -16.66 -18.36 7.92
C ASP A 52 -15.46 -18.52 8.84
N LYS A 53 -14.32 -18.01 8.40
CA LYS A 53 -13.08 -18.13 9.15
C LYS A 53 -12.42 -16.78 9.33
N LEU A 54 -12.07 -16.46 10.57
CA LEU A 54 -11.21 -15.32 10.91
C LEU A 54 -9.78 -15.82 11.08
N ILE A 55 -8.85 -15.21 10.36
CA ILE A 55 -7.42 -15.49 10.43
C ILE A 55 -6.70 -14.20 10.81
N PHE A 56 -5.97 -14.23 11.93
CA PHE A 56 -5.06 -13.16 12.30
C PHE A 56 -3.78 -13.29 11.48
N ALA A 57 -3.58 -12.36 10.57
CA ALA A 57 -2.46 -12.38 9.64
C ALA A 57 -1.27 -11.59 10.22
N ASP A 58 -0.10 -12.22 10.26
CA ASP A 58 1.14 -11.50 10.57
C ASP A 58 1.56 -10.67 9.35
N VAL A 59 1.27 -9.40 9.43
CA VAL A 59 1.58 -8.38 8.41
C VAL A 59 2.50 -7.29 8.96
N THR A 60 3.35 -7.65 9.93
CA THR A 60 4.39 -6.76 10.48
C THR A 60 5.29 -6.21 9.38
N TYR A 61 5.53 -7.01 8.35
CA TYR A 61 6.22 -6.66 7.11
C TYR A 61 5.33 -6.95 5.91
N GLU A 62 5.74 -6.53 4.71
CA GLU A 62 5.02 -6.88 3.50
C GLU A 62 4.92 -8.41 3.34
N PRO A 63 3.79 -8.92 2.84
CA PRO A 63 3.56 -10.34 2.72
C PRO A 63 4.63 -11.04 1.86
N LYS A 64 5.14 -12.16 2.35
CA LYS A 64 6.02 -13.01 1.55
C LYS A 64 5.19 -13.90 0.62
N THR A 65 5.69 -14.13 -0.59
CA THR A 65 5.04 -15.03 -1.54
C THR A 65 4.82 -16.43 -0.94
N THR A 66 5.76 -16.95 -0.17
CA THR A 66 5.62 -18.23 0.53
C THR A 66 4.46 -18.25 1.54
N TYR A 67 4.17 -17.14 2.20
CA TYR A 67 3.03 -17.03 3.11
C TYR A 67 1.70 -16.97 2.34
N VAL A 68 1.65 -16.22 1.25
CA VAL A 68 0.49 -16.18 0.34
C VAL A 68 0.17 -17.58 -0.19
N ASP A 69 1.18 -18.29 -0.72
CA ASP A 69 1.02 -19.61 -1.32
C ASP A 69 0.55 -20.64 -0.29
N LYS A 70 1.15 -20.61 0.92
CA LYS A 70 0.73 -21.46 2.03
C LYS A 70 -0.72 -21.21 2.39
N LEU A 71 -1.10 -19.95 2.60
CA LEU A 71 -2.46 -19.60 3.03
C LEU A 71 -3.51 -19.97 1.97
N ALA A 72 -3.23 -19.68 0.70
CA ALA A 72 -4.12 -20.07 -0.40
C ALA A 72 -4.22 -21.61 -0.53
N GLY A 73 -3.11 -22.33 -0.35
CA GLY A 73 -3.07 -23.79 -0.35
C GLY A 73 -3.91 -24.39 0.79
N ASP A 74 -3.72 -23.90 2.02
CA ASP A 74 -4.47 -24.35 3.20
C ASP A 74 -5.99 -24.12 3.00
N LEU A 75 -6.38 -22.96 2.47
CA LEU A 75 -7.80 -22.64 2.20
C LEU A 75 -8.39 -23.54 1.10
N LYS A 76 -7.64 -23.82 0.04
CA LYS A 76 -8.08 -24.78 -1.00
C LYS A 76 -8.26 -26.18 -0.45
N GLN A 77 -7.33 -26.62 0.40
CA GLN A 77 -7.40 -27.95 1.02
C GLN A 77 -8.58 -28.07 1.99
N GLU A 78 -8.84 -27.04 2.81
CA GLU A 78 -9.89 -27.07 3.83
C GLU A 78 -11.30 -26.89 3.25
N PHE A 79 -11.46 -26.00 2.28
CA PHE A 79 -12.77 -25.59 1.79
C PHE A 79 -13.02 -25.86 0.29
N GLY A 80 -11.99 -26.15 -0.48
CA GLY A 80 -12.06 -26.23 -1.94
C GLY A 80 -12.30 -24.87 -2.58
N THR A 81 -13.45 -24.25 -2.28
CA THR A 81 -13.85 -22.91 -2.74
C THR A 81 -14.27 -22.03 -1.57
N VAL A 82 -14.13 -20.70 -1.75
CA VAL A 82 -14.57 -19.70 -0.77
C VAL A 82 -15.47 -18.68 -1.46
N SER A 83 -16.39 -18.09 -0.72
CA SER A 83 -17.26 -17.00 -1.21
C SER A 83 -16.49 -15.70 -1.41
N GLY A 84 -15.46 -15.45 -0.62
CA GLY A 84 -14.62 -14.27 -0.74
C GLY A 84 -13.49 -14.21 0.28
N ILE A 85 -12.55 -13.31 0.05
CA ILE A 85 -11.44 -12.95 0.93
C ILE A 85 -11.60 -11.49 1.33
N ILE A 86 -11.68 -11.22 2.64
CA ILE A 86 -11.86 -9.87 3.18
C ILE A 86 -10.59 -9.47 3.91
N GLY A 87 -9.89 -8.46 3.41
CA GLY A 87 -8.70 -7.90 4.06
C GLY A 87 -9.07 -6.75 4.99
N ILE A 88 -8.65 -6.81 6.26
CA ILE A 88 -8.92 -5.79 7.27
C ILE A 88 -7.60 -5.42 7.95
N GLY A 89 -7.13 -4.19 7.74
CA GLY A 89 -5.84 -3.76 8.28
C GLY A 89 -5.22 -2.62 7.46
N GLY A 90 -3.90 -2.45 7.56
CA GLY A 90 -3.14 -1.52 6.74
C GLY A 90 -2.82 -2.08 5.35
N GLY A 91 -1.94 -1.40 4.61
CA GLY A 91 -1.56 -1.78 3.23
C GLY A 91 -1.13 -3.24 3.09
N SER A 92 -0.29 -3.76 4.01
CA SER A 92 0.15 -5.16 3.96
C SER A 92 -1.00 -6.17 4.13
N ALA A 93 -2.02 -5.86 4.94
CA ALA A 93 -3.21 -6.70 5.06
C ALA A 93 -4.07 -6.67 3.79
N MET A 94 -4.18 -5.48 3.16
CA MET A 94 -4.84 -5.33 1.86
C MET A 94 -4.12 -6.16 0.79
N ASP A 95 -2.80 -6.05 0.73
CA ASP A 95 -1.97 -6.78 -0.23
C ASP A 95 -2.09 -8.29 -0.04
N LEU A 96 -2.03 -8.77 1.20
CA LEU A 96 -2.23 -10.19 1.48
C LEU A 96 -3.59 -10.69 0.98
N ALA A 97 -4.66 -9.95 1.26
CA ALA A 97 -6.01 -10.34 0.84
C ALA A 97 -6.17 -10.40 -0.68
N LYS A 98 -5.64 -9.41 -1.40
CA LYS A 98 -5.60 -9.41 -2.86
C LYS A 98 -4.84 -10.61 -3.41
N ALA A 99 -3.61 -10.83 -2.91
CA ALA A 99 -2.76 -11.92 -3.36
C ALA A 99 -3.39 -13.29 -3.10
N VAL A 100 -3.90 -13.53 -1.90
CA VAL A 100 -4.59 -14.79 -1.56
C VAL A 100 -5.81 -15.00 -2.47
N SER A 101 -6.63 -13.96 -2.67
CA SER A 101 -7.78 -14.03 -3.59
C SER A 101 -7.38 -14.45 -5.00
N LEU A 102 -6.31 -13.88 -5.55
CA LEU A 102 -5.77 -14.22 -6.87
C LEU A 102 -5.25 -15.65 -6.90
N MET A 103 -4.54 -16.08 -5.88
CA MET A 103 -3.99 -17.42 -5.80
C MET A 103 -5.04 -18.51 -5.53
N MET A 104 -6.25 -18.17 -5.15
CA MET A 104 -7.36 -19.14 -5.11
C MET A 104 -7.73 -19.69 -6.50
N THR A 105 -7.49 -18.92 -7.56
CA THR A 105 -7.91 -19.26 -8.94
C THR A 105 -6.73 -19.46 -9.89
N ASN A 106 -5.58 -18.84 -9.62
CA ASN A 106 -4.40 -18.96 -10.45
C ASN A 106 -3.49 -20.08 -9.94
N PRO A 107 -2.94 -20.96 -10.83
CA PRO A 107 -2.06 -22.04 -10.44
C PRO A 107 -0.62 -21.57 -10.17
N GLY A 108 0.19 -22.42 -9.54
CA GLY A 108 1.61 -22.15 -9.29
C GLY A 108 1.85 -21.32 -8.04
N SER A 109 2.97 -20.60 -8.00
CA SER A 109 3.38 -19.76 -6.88
C SER A 109 3.04 -18.28 -7.17
N SER A 110 2.69 -17.53 -6.14
CA SER A 110 2.52 -16.07 -6.24
C SER A 110 3.78 -15.35 -6.69
N ALA A 111 4.97 -15.94 -6.49
CA ALA A 111 6.23 -15.43 -7.00
C ALA A 111 6.29 -15.38 -8.55
N ASP A 112 5.58 -16.29 -9.23
CA ASP A 112 5.54 -16.36 -10.70
C ASP A 112 4.74 -15.20 -11.30
N TYR A 113 3.90 -14.56 -10.50
CA TYR A 113 3.02 -13.45 -10.90
C TYR A 113 3.55 -12.07 -10.52
N GLN A 114 4.72 -11.98 -9.88
CA GLN A 114 5.34 -10.69 -9.56
C GLN A 114 5.84 -9.98 -10.84
N GLY A 115 5.16 -8.94 -11.23
CA GLY A 115 5.40 -8.17 -12.46
C GLY A 115 4.13 -7.49 -12.95
N TRP A 116 4.09 -7.19 -14.24
CA TRP A 116 2.97 -6.52 -14.88
C TRP A 116 2.19 -7.48 -15.78
N ASP A 117 0.89 -7.58 -15.57
CA ASP A 117 -0.08 -8.31 -16.39
C ASP A 117 0.21 -9.83 -16.53
N LEU A 118 0.85 -10.40 -15.51
CA LEU A 118 1.16 -11.83 -15.46
C LEU A 118 -0.01 -12.67 -14.93
N VAL A 119 -0.90 -12.10 -14.10
CA VAL A 119 -2.10 -12.76 -13.59
C VAL A 119 -3.06 -13.05 -14.75
N LYS A 120 -3.56 -14.28 -14.85
CA LYS A 120 -4.34 -14.75 -16.00
C LYS A 120 -5.83 -14.87 -15.73
N LEU A 121 -6.19 -15.12 -14.48
CA LEU A 121 -7.59 -15.34 -14.06
C LEU A 121 -7.98 -14.35 -12.96
N PRO A 122 -9.23 -13.87 -12.94
CA PRO A 122 -9.71 -13.10 -11.81
C PRO A 122 -9.67 -13.95 -10.53
N GLY A 123 -9.39 -13.29 -9.40
CA GLY A 123 -9.47 -13.94 -8.09
C GLY A 123 -10.90 -14.27 -7.68
N VAL A 124 -11.06 -14.89 -6.52
CA VAL A 124 -12.36 -14.94 -5.85
C VAL A 124 -12.76 -13.53 -5.41
N TYR A 125 -14.05 -13.29 -5.13
CA TYR A 125 -14.49 -11.99 -4.61
C TYR A 125 -13.59 -11.54 -3.46
N LYS A 126 -13.21 -10.27 -3.48
CA LYS A 126 -12.35 -9.69 -2.47
C LYS A 126 -12.82 -8.30 -2.06
N ALA A 127 -12.83 -8.05 -0.74
CA ALA A 127 -13.11 -6.71 -0.23
C ALA A 127 -12.00 -6.22 0.70
N GLY A 128 -11.76 -4.91 0.66
CA GLY A 128 -10.75 -4.23 1.47
C GLY A 128 -11.36 -3.30 2.50
N ILE A 129 -10.86 -3.35 3.74
CA ILE A 129 -11.31 -2.52 4.85
C ILE A 129 -10.06 -1.94 5.52
N PRO A 130 -9.62 -0.74 5.11
CA PRO A 130 -8.41 -0.14 5.66
C PRO A 130 -8.61 0.32 7.11
N THR A 131 -7.59 0.10 7.94
CA THR A 131 -7.49 0.62 9.32
C THR A 131 -6.35 1.62 9.47
N LEU A 132 -5.70 1.97 8.37
CA LEU A 132 -4.73 3.04 8.21
C LEU A 132 -5.05 3.80 6.93
N SER A 133 -4.75 5.09 6.91
CA SER A 133 -4.96 5.95 5.75
C SER A 133 -3.62 6.38 5.16
N GLY A 134 -3.43 6.19 3.85
CA GLY A 134 -2.28 6.73 3.14
C GLY A 134 -1.75 5.88 1.99
N THR A 135 -1.65 4.56 2.12
CA THR A 135 -1.04 3.71 1.09
C THR A 135 -1.84 3.63 -0.22
N GLY A 136 -3.14 3.92 -0.18
CA GLY A 136 -4.02 3.72 -1.32
C GLY A 136 -4.15 2.26 -1.77
N ALA A 137 -3.66 1.31 -0.95
CA ALA A 137 -3.71 -0.11 -1.28
C ALA A 137 -5.14 -0.62 -1.50
N GLU A 138 -6.13 0.04 -0.91
CA GLU A 138 -7.55 -0.27 -1.08
C GLU A 138 -8.04 -0.08 -2.52
N VAL A 139 -7.39 0.79 -3.30
CA VAL A 139 -7.78 1.09 -4.70
C VAL A 139 -6.70 0.76 -5.72
N SER A 140 -5.49 0.44 -5.28
CA SER A 140 -4.35 0.23 -6.18
C SER A 140 -4.51 -1.02 -7.04
N ARG A 141 -3.90 -0.96 -8.25
CA ARG A 141 -3.83 -2.05 -9.22
C ARG A 141 -2.72 -3.07 -8.88
N THR A 142 -2.07 -2.92 -7.75
CA THR A 142 -0.96 -3.77 -7.31
C THR A 142 -1.22 -4.43 -5.96
N THR A 143 -0.54 -5.52 -5.71
CA THR A 143 -0.32 -6.10 -4.38
C THR A 143 1.16 -6.36 -4.20
N VAL A 144 1.82 -5.63 -3.29
CA VAL A 144 3.28 -5.67 -3.10
C VAL A 144 3.66 -6.88 -2.26
N LEU A 145 4.56 -7.71 -2.79
CA LEU A 145 5.01 -8.93 -2.14
C LEU A 145 6.53 -9.01 -2.09
N THR A 146 7.06 -9.60 -1.02
CA THR A 146 8.46 -9.99 -0.96
C THR A 146 8.61 -11.42 -1.48
N GLY A 147 9.23 -11.55 -2.64
CA GLY A 147 9.56 -12.84 -3.26
C GLY A 147 10.96 -13.31 -2.90
N PRO A 148 11.37 -14.48 -3.40
CA PRO A 148 12.68 -15.06 -3.11
C PRO A 148 13.85 -14.24 -3.67
N THR A 149 13.63 -13.51 -4.75
CA THR A 149 14.70 -12.78 -5.48
C THR A 149 14.40 -11.30 -5.65
N LYS A 150 13.17 -10.84 -5.34
CA LYS A 150 12.75 -9.45 -5.56
C LYS A 150 11.60 -9.06 -4.65
N LYS A 151 11.49 -7.77 -4.35
CA LYS A 151 10.29 -7.15 -3.83
C LYS A 151 9.59 -6.48 -5.01
N LEU A 152 8.42 -6.98 -5.39
CA LEU A 152 7.68 -6.48 -6.55
C LEU A 152 6.20 -6.84 -6.42
N GLY A 153 5.34 -5.96 -6.92
CA GLY A 153 3.89 -6.20 -6.94
C GLY A 153 3.45 -7.21 -8.00
N MET A 154 2.30 -7.84 -7.76
CA MET A 154 1.49 -8.44 -8.80
C MET A 154 0.57 -7.34 -9.35
N ASN A 155 0.93 -6.77 -10.49
CA ASN A 155 0.20 -5.66 -11.11
C ASN A 155 -0.70 -6.20 -12.22
N SER A 156 -2.01 -6.09 -12.05
CA SER A 156 -2.98 -6.64 -13.00
C SER A 156 -4.34 -5.98 -12.84
N ASP A 157 -5.16 -5.99 -13.89
CA ASP A 157 -6.57 -5.56 -13.82
C ASP A 157 -7.42 -6.44 -12.90
N PHE A 158 -6.94 -7.64 -12.56
CA PHE A 158 -7.59 -8.54 -11.60
C PHE A 158 -7.19 -8.28 -10.14
N THR A 159 -6.20 -7.40 -9.90
CA THR A 159 -5.68 -7.14 -8.55
C THR A 159 -6.57 -6.22 -7.69
N PRO A 160 -7.20 -5.14 -8.21
CA PRO A 160 -8.06 -4.28 -7.40
C PRO A 160 -9.13 -5.07 -6.65
N PHE A 161 -9.55 -4.55 -5.49
CA PHE A 161 -10.70 -5.08 -4.78
C PHE A 161 -11.98 -4.91 -5.60
N ASP A 162 -12.90 -5.85 -5.48
CA ASP A 162 -14.26 -5.73 -6.04
C ASP A 162 -15.07 -4.71 -5.21
N GLN A 163 -14.77 -4.62 -3.91
CA GLN A 163 -15.46 -3.71 -2.99
C GLN A 163 -14.53 -3.21 -1.89
N ILE A 164 -14.76 -1.98 -1.44
CA ILE A 164 -14.07 -1.42 -0.27
C ILE A 164 -15.08 -0.82 0.71
N VAL A 165 -14.75 -0.88 1.99
CA VAL A 165 -15.51 -0.23 3.07
C VAL A 165 -14.57 0.73 3.79
N LEU A 166 -14.81 2.00 3.63
CA LEU A 166 -14.01 3.10 4.15
C LEU A 166 -14.71 3.69 5.39
N ASP A 167 -14.36 3.17 6.56
CA ASP A 167 -14.87 3.65 7.85
C ASP A 167 -13.76 4.37 8.60
N PRO A 168 -13.77 5.71 8.65
CA PRO A 168 -12.73 6.48 9.32
C PRO A 168 -12.56 6.15 10.81
N GLU A 169 -13.59 5.62 11.49
CA GLU A 169 -13.49 5.22 12.90
C GLU A 169 -12.45 4.10 13.11
N LEU A 170 -12.20 3.29 12.09
CA LEU A 170 -11.24 2.19 12.19
C LEU A 170 -9.78 2.66 12.24
N THR A 171 -9.51 3.91 11.88
CA THR A 171 -8.15 4.50 11.89
C THR A 171 -7.81 5.22 13.20
N ALA A 172 -8.80 5.44 14.08
CA ALA A 172 -8.65 6.26 15.27
C ALA A 172 -7.59 5.73 16.26
N ASP A 173 -7.44 4.41 16.35
CA ASP A 173 -6.49 3.75 17.27
C ASP A 173 -5.08 3.57 16.69
N ALA A 174 -4.82 4.07 15.49
CA ALA A 174 -3.50 3.95 14.86
C ALA A 174 -2.43 4.73 15.66
N PRO A 175 -1.25 4.13 15.94
CA PRO A 175 -0.16 4.84 16.61
C PRO A 175 0.24 6.09 15.83
N VAL A 176 0.51 7.20 16.54
CA VAL A 176 0.77 8.52 15.93
C VAL A 176 1.86 8.48 14.86
N ASN A 177 2.99 7.85 15.14
CA ASN A 177 4.08 7.75 14.17
C ASN A 177 3.67 6.93 12.93
N GLN A 178 2.95 5.81 13.14
CA GLN A 178 2.47 4.98 12.02
C GLN A 178 1.48 5.75 11.16
N ARG A 179 0.55 6.48 11.79
CA ARG A 179 -0.40 7.36 11.10
C ARG A 179 0.31 8.43 10.28
N PHE A 180 1.36 9.04 10.83
CA PHE A 180 2.16 10.03 10.13
C PHE A 180 2.87 9.42 8.92
N TYR A 181 3.64 8.35 9.10
CA TYR A 181 4.39 7.73 8.00
C TYR A 181 3.47 7.24 6.88
N THR A 182 2.33 6.67 7.24
CA THR A 182 1.35 6.20 6.23
C THR A 182 0.69 7.37 5.52
N GLY A 183 0.35 8.44 6.25
CA GLY A 183 -0.21 9.64 5.63
C GLY A 183 0.79 10.41 4.75
N MET A 184 2.07 10.40 5.13
CA MET A 184 3.13 10.96 4.28
C MET A 184 3.34 10.13 3.00
N ASP A 185 3.09 8.85 3.05
CA ASP A 185 3.06 8.01 1.84
C ASP A 185 2.04 8.54 0.83
N CYS A 186 0.82 8.88 1.30
CA CYS A 186 -0.18 9.54 0.45
C CYS A 186 0.31 10.90 -0.08
N TYR A 187 0.93 11.72 0.76
CA TYR A 187 1.49 12.99 0.34
C TYR A 187 2.54 12.82 -0.77
N ILE A 188 3.45 11.85 -0.60
CA ILE A 188 4.49 11.52 -1.58
C ILE A 188 3.85 11.00 -2.88
N HIS A 189 2.83 10.15 -2.81
CA HIS A 189 2.04 9.72 -3.98
C HIS A 189 1.54 10.93 -4.78
N CYS A 190 0.98 11.94 -4.09
CA CYS A 190 0.47 13.14 -4.75
C CYS A 190 1.59 13.93 -5.43
N ILE A 191 2.72 14.15 -4.74
CA ILE A 191 3.85 14.88 -5.33
C ILE A 191 4.38 14.16 -6.56
N GLU A 192 4.59 12.85 -6.48
CA GLU A 192 5.14 12.06 -7.58
C GLU A 192 4.17 11.91 -8.77
N SER A 193 2.88 11.74 -8.50
CA SER A 193 1.88 11.62 -9.56
C SER A 193 1.57 12.93 -10.26
N LEU A 194 1.56 14.05 -9.52
CA LEU A 194 1.26 15.38 -10.07
C LEU A 194 2.42 16.02 -10.82
N GLN A 195 3.66 15.57 -10.54
CA GLN A 195 4.86 16.07 -11.23
C GLN A 195 5.41 15.05 -12.26
N GLY A 196 4.79 13.88 -12.36
CA GLY A 196 5.22 12.83 -13.26
C GLY A 196 4.82 13.04 -14.71
N THR A 197 5.54 12.39 -15.63
CA THR A 197 5.27 12.46 -17.08
C THR A 197 3.99 11.72 -17.49
N PHE A 198 3.45 10.85 -16.63
CA PHE A 198 2.19 10.14 -16.85
C PHE A 198 0.97 10.91 -16.34
N LEU A 199 1.16 12.16 -15.91
CA LEU A 199 0.08 13.03 -15.47
C LEU A 199 -1.01 13.14 -16.55
N ASN A 200 -2.25 12.99 -16.13
CA ASN A 200 -3.43 13.14 -16.96
C ASN A 200 -4.58 13.72 -16.13
N GLU A 201 -5.69 14.08 -16.76
CA GLU A 201 -6.79 14.77 -16.07
C GLU A 201 -7.42 13.93 -14.94
N PHE A 202 -7.44 12.60 -15.05
CA PHE A 202 -7.94 11.74 -13.97
C PHE A 202 -6.98 11.75 -12.78
N SER A 203 -5.69 11.47 -13.00
CA SER A 203 -4.70 11.49 -11.93
C SER A 203 -4.58 12.85 -11.27
N LYS A 204 -4.65 13.93 -12.07
CA LYS A 204 -4.62 15.30 -11.58
C LYS A 204 -5.80 15.60 -10.64
N SER A 205 -7.03 15.30 -11.07
CA SER A 205 -8.24 15.58 -10.27
C SER A 205 -8.19 14.89 -8.90
N TYR A 206 -7.75 13.62 -8.86
CA TYR A 206 -7.60 12.89 -7.62
C TYR A 206 -6.40 13.36 -6.80
N GLY A 207 -5.25 13.58 -7.43
CA GLY A 207 -4.01 13.96 -6.76
C GLY A 207 -4.08 15.34 -6.11
N GLU A 208 -4.65 16.35 -6.80
CA GLU A 208 -4.84 17.68 -6.23
C GLU A 208 -5.76 17.65 -5.00
N LYS A 209 -6.84 16.84 -5.04
CA LYS A 209 -7.73 16.70 -3.88
C LYS A 209 -7.07 15.98 -2.72
N ALA A 210 -6.32 14.91 -2.98
CA ALA A 210 -5.59 14.19 -1.95
C ALA A 210 -4.51 15.07 -1.31
N LEU A 211 -3.77 15.84 -2.11
CA LEU A 211 -2.76 16.79 -1.63
C LEU A 211 -3.37 17.86 -0.72
N GLU A 212 -4.48 18.48 -1.14
CA GLU A 212 -5.23 19.46 -0.33
C GLU A 212 -5.59 18.86 1.05
N LEU A 213 -6.14 17.65 1.08
CA LEU A 213 -6.56 16.97 2.32
C LEU A 213 -5.36 16.63 3.23
N CYS A 214 -4.23 16.18 2.67
CA CYS A 214 -2.99 15.97 3.41
C CYS A 214 -2.48 17.27 4.01
N GLN A 215 -2.44 18.35 3.24
CA GLN A 215 -2.01 19.68 3.69
C GLN A 215 -2.93 20.21 4.79
N GLU A 216 -4.24 20.01 4.67
CA GLU A 216 -5.21 20.42 5.70
C GLU A 216 -4.88 19.77 7.05
N VAL A 217 -4.61 18.48 7.07
CA VAL A 217 -4.34 17.75 8.31
C VAL A 217 -2.92 18.01 8.84
N TYR A 218 -1.90 17.91 7.98
CA TYR A 218 -0.51 17.93 8.45
C TYR A 218 0.10 19.33 8.54
N VAL A 219 -0.40 20.30 7.74
CA VAL A 219 0.13 21.68 7.73
C VAL A 219 -0.78 22.63 8.50
N ARG A 220 -2.09 22.60 8.26
CA ARG A 220 -3.00 23.65 8.75
C ARG A 220 -3.54 23.37 10.15
N LYS A 221 -3.96 22.13 10.44
CA LYS A 221 -4.50 21.74 11.76
C LYS A 221 -3.42 21.68 12.85
N SER A 222 -3.80 21.95 14.09
CA SER A 222 -2.92 21.89 15.27
C SER A 222 -3.03 20.59 16.05
N GLY A 223 -3.72 19.58 15.57
CA GLY A 223 -3.92 18.29 16.24
C GLY A 223 -4.80 17.34 15.43
N TRP A 224 -4.95 16.14 15.94
CA TRP A 224 -5.74 15.07 15.35
C TRP A 224 -7.13 15.03 15.97
N ASP A 225 -8.14 14.97 15.13
CA ASP A 225 -9.54 14.84 15.51
C ASP A 225 -10.26 13.89 14.54
N ALA A 226 -11.53 13.63 14.81
CA ALA A 226 -12.34 12.80 13.95
C ALA A 226 -12.44 13.32 12.50
N ILE A 227 -12.39 14.65 12.30
CA ILE A 227 -12.40 15.24 10.95
C ILE A 227 -11.07 14.93 10.23
N SER A 228 -9.95 14.86 10.97
CA SER A 228 -8.66 14.45 10.41
C SER A 228 -8.69 13.01 9.92
N ASP A 229 -9.37 12.10 10.64
CA ASP A 229 -9.54 10.72 10.19
C ASP A 229 -10.36 10.64 8.91
N ASP A 230 -11.46 11.39 8.81
CA ASP A 230 -12.28 11.49 7.59
C ASP A 230 -11.46 12.03 6.41
N GLN A 231 -10.72 13.11 6.64
CA GLN A 231 -9.91 13.75 5.61
C GLN A 231 -8.79 12.82 5.10
N LEU A 232 -8.09 12.14 6.01
CA LEU A 232 -7.00 11.22 5.62
C LEU A 232 -7.52 9.94 4.96
N MET A 233 -8.67 9.42 5.37
CA MET A 233 -9.30 8.28 4.68
C MET A 233 -9.60 8.64 3.22
N MET A 234 -10.16 9.82 2.98
CA MET A 234 -10.44 10.31 1.63
C MET A 234 -9.17 10.70 0.87
N ALA A 235 -8.14 11.21 1.57
CA ALA A 235 -6.83 11.46 0.96
C ALA A 235 -6.19 10.16 0.47
N SER A 236 -6.19 9.11 1.30
CA SER A 236 -5.67 7.78 0.93
C SER A 236 -6.37 7.23 -0.32
N TYR A 237 -7.70 7.25 -0.32
CA TYR A 237 -8.49 6.83 -1.48
C TYR A 237 -8.12 7.64 -2.73
N ALA A 238 -8.15 8.97 -2.64
CA ALA A 238 -7.88 9.83 -3.79
C ALA A 238 -6.41 9.75 -4.25
N GLY A 239 -5.44 9.71 -3.32
CA GLY A 239 -4.03 9.52 -3.64
C GLY A 239 -3.77 8.19 -4.33
N GLY A 240 -4.39 7.11 -3.83
CA GLY A 240 -4.34 5.79 -4.46
C GLY A 240 -4.95 5.78 -5.87
N MET A 241 -6.05 6.50 -6.09
CA MET A 241 -6.65 6.68 -7.42
C MET A 241 -5.73 7.49 -8.34
N SER A 242 -5.08 8.55 -7.83
CA SER A 242 -4.13 9.34 -8.61
C SER A 242 -3.01 8.47 -9.19
N ILE A 243 -2.35 7.66 -8.35
CA ILE A 243 -1.28 6.78 -8.81
C ILE A 243 -1.79 5.59 -9.65
N ALA A 244 -3.05 5.18 -9.47
CA ALA A 244 -3.66 4.14 -10.31
C ALA A 244 -3.90 4.60 -11.75
N TYR A 245 -4.14 5.90 -11.96
CA TYR A 245 -4.26 6.52 -13.28
C TYR A 245 -2.94 7.07 -13.83
N SER A 246 -1.90 7.13 -13.02
CA SER A 246 -0.55 7.56 -13.42
C SER A 246 0.50 6.57 -12.90
N GLN A 247 1.43 7.04 -12.08
CA GLN A 247 2.43 6.21 -11.40
C GLN A 247 3.08 7.01 -10.26
N VAL A 248 3.75 6.32 -9.34
CA VAL A 248 4.71 6.90 -8.40
C VAL A 248 6.07 7.15 -9.07
N GLY A 249 7.06 7.67 -8.34
CA GLY A 249 8.32 8.12 -8.94
C GLY A 249 9.58 7.71 -8.17
N VAL A 250 10.50 8.69 -7.97
CA VAL A 250 11.85 8.47 -7.43
C VAL A 250 11.83 7.93 -6.01
N ALA A 251 10.99 8.49 -5.12
CA ALA A 251 10.94 8.07 -3.73
C ALA A 251 10.58 6.59 -3.61
N HIS A 252 9.55 6.16 -4.34
CA HIS A 252 9.12 4.78 -4.34
C HIS A 252 10.16 3.85 -4.98
N ALA A 253 10.73 4.22 -6.12
CA ALA A 253 11.74 3.39 -6.79
C ALA A 253 12.95 3.13 -5.89
N VAL A 254 13.42 4.14 -5.15
CA VAL A 254 14.56 4.02 -4.23
C VAL A 254 14.18 3.27 -2.96
N SER A 255 13.00 3.53 -2.39
CA SER A 255 12.55 2.88 -1.15
C SER A 255 12.37 1.37 -1.28
N TYR A 256 12.09 0.85 -2.48
CA TYR A 256 12.03 -0.60 -2.73
C TYR A 256 13.38 -1.30 -2.47
N GLY A 257 14.50 -0.65 -2.86
CA GLY A 257 15.83 -1.15 -2.56
C GLY A 257 16.11 -1.19 -1.05
N LEU A 258 15.75 -0.12 -0.30
CA LEU A 258 15.86 -0.09 1.15
C LEU A 258 15.04 -1.19 1.82
N ALA A 259 13.80 -1.34 1.40
CA ALA A 259 12.91 -2.35 1.96
C ALA A 259 13.41 -3.77 1.69
N TYR A 260 13.97 -4.03 0.50
CA TYR A 260 14.52 -5.33 0.12
C TYR A 260 15.71 -5.72 1.00
N LEU A 261 16.66 -4.80 1.22
CA LEU A 261 17.88 -5.10 1.96
C LEU A 261 17.72 -4.93 3.47
N LEU A 262 17.10 -3.83 3.91
CA LEU A 262 17.04 -3.44 5.31
C LEU A 262 15.73 -3.79 5.99
N GLY A 263 14.72 -4.26 5.23
CA GLY A 263 13.40 -4.57 5.76
C GLY A 263 12.63 -3.34 6.23
N THR A 264 12.93 -2.14 5.70
CA THR A 264 12.20 -0.92 6.08
C THR A 264 10.74 -1.04 5.69
N LYS A 265 9.83 -0.67 6.59
CA LYS A 265 8.40 -0.60 6.28
C LYS A 265 8.14 0.48 5.23
N HIS A 266 7.14 0.26 4.36
CA HIS A 266 6.90 1.09 3.17
C HIS A 266 6.83 2.59 3.47
N GLY A 267 5.91 3.05 4.32
CA GLY A 267 5.72 4.47 4.59
C GLY A 267 6.95 5.15 5.18
N ILE A 268 7.64 4.51 6.15
CA ILE A 268 8.87 5.09 6.71
C ILE A 268 10.02 5.06 5.69
N GLY A 269 10.12 4.01 4.86
CA GLY A 269 11.11 3.93 3.79
C GLY A 269 10.94 5.08 2.78
N ASN A 270 9.69 5.36 2.39
CA ASN A 270 9.38 6.49 1.52
C ASN A 270 9.72 7.84 2.18
N CYS A 271 9.43 8.02 3.47
CA CYS A 271 9.81 9.25 4.19
C CYS A 271 11.33 9.46 4.26
N ILE A 272 12.10 8.39 4.53
CA ILE A 272 13.57 8.45 4.60
C ILE A 272 14.15 8.90 3.25
N VAL A 273 13.67 8.31 2.17
CA VAL A 273 14.12 8.66 0.82
C VAL A 273 13.69 10.06 0.45
N PHE A 274 12.40 10.39 0.65
CA PHE A 274 11.84 11.68 0.25
C PHE A 274 12.53 12.87 0.94
N ASP A 275 12.97 12.70 2.18
CA ASP A 275 13.76 13.70 2.92
C ASP A 275 15.04 14.16 2.18
N LYS A 276 15.54 13.39 1.23
CA LYS A 276 16.77 13.65 0.46
C LYS A 276 16.55 13.95 -1.02
N LEU A 277 15.31 14.18 -1.43
CA LEU A 277 14.93 14.36 -2.84
C LEU A 277 14.71 15.83 -3.25
N GLU A 278 15.35 16.80 -2.59
CA GLU A 278 15.25 18.23 -2.94
C GLU A 278 15.59 18.51 -4.42
N GLU A 279 16.46 17.73 -5.01
CA GLU A 279 16.86 17.86 -6.42
C GLU A 279 15.70 17.53 -7.37
N PHE A 280 14.80 16.63 -6.96
CA PHE A 280 13.68 16.15 -7.79
C PHE A 280 12.36 16.85 -7.44
N TYR A 281 12.13 17.11 -6.16
CA TYR A 281 10.86 17.63 -5.64
C TYR A 281 11.09 18.78 -4.63
N PRO A 282 11.71 19.91 -5.03
CA PRO A 282 12.17 20.95 -4.09
C PRO A 282 11.06 21.49 -3.17
N ASP A 283 9.91 21.86 -3.74
CA ASP A 283 8.79 22.40 -2.97
C ASP A 283 8.13 21.32 -2.10
N GLY A 284 7.97 20.11 -2.63
CA GLY A 284 7.40 18.98 -1.91
C GLY A 284 8.24 18.58 -0.71
N VAL A 285 9.56 18.49 -0.87
CA VAL A 285 10.48 18.17 0.23
C VAL A 285 10.53 19.26 1.28
N TYR A 286 10.50 20.54 0.86
CA TYR A 286 10.44 21.66 1.79
C TYR A 286 9.18 21.62 2.66
N GLU A 287 8.02 21.35 2.06
CA GLU A 287 6.75 21.23 2.78
C GLU A 287 6.75 19.97 3.68
N PHE A 288 7.25 18.85 3.19
CA PHE A 288 7.42 17.62 3.97
C PHE A 288 8.24 17.85 5.25
N LYS A 289 9.38 18.52 5.15
CA LYS A 289 10.23 18.85 6.31
C LYS A 289 9.49 19.70 7.35
N LYS A 290 8.66 20.64 6.92
CA LYS A 290 7.78 21.40 7.82
C LYS A 290 6.74 20.52 8.51
N MET A 291 6.15 19.56 7.79
CA MET A 291 5.22 18.60 8.39
C MET A 291 5.91 17.73 9.44
N VAL A 292 7.11 17.23 9.14
CA VAL A 292 7.94 16.44 10.06
C VAL A 292 8.24 17.22 11.35
N GLU A 293 8.72 18.45 11.23
CA GLU A 293 9.03 19.34 12.36
C GLU A 293 7.77 19.63 13.20
N LYS A 294 6.69 20.04 12.55
CA LYS A 294 5.43 20.41 13.22
C LYS A 294 4.83 19.22 14.00
N ASN A 295 4.88 18.03 13.43
CA ASN A 295 4.30 16.82 14.04
C ASN A 295 5.31 16.11 14.98
N LYS A 296 6.53 16.66 15.14
CA LYS A 296 7.60 16.15 16.02
C LYS A 296 7.94 14.69 15.71
N ILE A 297 8.06 14.38 14.44
CA ILE A 297 8.42 13.04 13.96
C ILE A 297 9.91 12.97 13.72
N ASP A 298 10.52 11.88 14.16
CA ASP A 298 11.92 11.60 13.88
C ASP A 298 12.04 10.72 12.63
N ILE A 299 12.67 11.25 11.58
CA ILE A 299 12.97 10.50 10.36
C ILE A 299 14.37 9.90 10.52
N PRO A 300 14.51 8.56 10.49
CA PRO A 300 15.81 7.90 10.61
C PRO A 300 16.80 8.42 9.56
N GLN A 301 18.01 8.69 10.01
CA GLN A 301 19.11 9.19 9.19
C GLN A 301 20.28 8.20 9.17
N HIS A 302 21.05 8.21 8.09
CA HIS A 302 22.26 7.42 7.95
C HIS A 302 22.05 5.90 8.08
N ILE A 303 20.89 5.41 7.66
CA ILE A 303 20.53 3.99 7.79
C ILE A 303 21.32 3.07 6.85
N THR A 304 22.00 3.65 5.85
CA THR A 304 22.86 2.95 4.89
C THR A 304 24.33 2.98 5.29
N LYS A 305 24.68 3.67 6.40
CA LYS A 305 26.06 3.80 6.86
C LYS A 305 26.67 2.44 7.21
N GLY A 306 27.81 2.14 6.61
CA GLY A 306 28.55 0.90 6.87
C GLY A 306 28.10 -0.31 6.02
N LEU A 307 27.20 -0.10 5.06
CA LEU A 307 26.87 -1.13 4.07
C LEU A 307 28.06 -1.42 3.16
N SER A 308 28.18 -2.68 2.71
CA SER A 308 29.19 -3.09 1.73
C SER A 308 28.78 -2.70 0.29
N ASP A 309 29.74 -2.76 -0.63
CA ASP A 309 29.47 -2.52 -2.06
C ASP A 309 28.47 -3.51 -2.63
N GLU A 310 28.51 -4.78 -2.21
CA GLU A 310 27.56 -5.81 -2.62
C GLU A 310 26.15 -5.47 -2.13
N GLN A 311 26.00 -4.94 -0.92
CA GLN A 311 24.70 -4.54 -0.37
C GLN A 311 24.13 -3.32 -1.11
N PHE A 312 24.97 -2.33 -1.40
CA PHE A 312 24.53 -1.20 -2.25
C PHE A 312 24.13 -1.67 -3.65
N ASN A 313 24.91 -2.54 -4.28
CA ASN A 313 24.55 -3.08 -5.59
C ASN A 313 23.23 -3.83 -5.57
N ALA A 314 22.93 -4.60 -4.53
CA ALA A 314 21.65 -5.28 -4.39
C ALA A 314 20.47 -4.30 -4.30
N MET A 315 20.60 -3.21 -3.54
CA MET A 315 19.57 -2.16 -3.50
C MET A 315 19.39 -1.49 -4.86
N ILE A 316 20.49 -1.16 -5.54
CA ILE A 316 20.49 -0.52 -6.87
C ILE A 316 19.78 -1.43 -7.89
N ASP A 317 20.10 -2.72 -7.90
CA ASP A 317 19.48 -3.67 -8.84
C ASP A 317 17.96 -3.75 -8.64
N VAL A 318 17.50 -3.80 -7.40
CA VAL A 318 16.06 -3.77 -7.09
C VAL A 318 15.40 -2.48 -7.56
N SER A 319 16.06 -1.33 -7.38
CA SER A 319 15.49 -0.04 -7.80
C SER A 319 15.44 0.11 -9.32
N LEU A 320 16.48 -0.31 -10.03
CA LEU A 320 16.57 -0.12 -11.48
C LEU A 320 15.54 -0.94 -12.28
N VAL A 321 15.02 -2.05 -11.73
CA VAL A 321 13.96 -2.82 -12.39
C VAL A 321 12.59 -2.14 -12.33
N MET A 322 12.44 -1.07 -11.54
CA MET A 322 11.19 -0.31 -11.39
C MET A 322 10.96 0.67 -12.58
N LYS A 323 11.15 0.20 -13.79
CA LYS A 323 11.13 1.00 -15.02
C LYS A 323 9.94 1.97 -15.12
N PRO A 324 8.66 1.58 -14.90
CA PRO A 324 7.53 2.51 -15.00
C PRO A 324 7.62 3.69 -14.04
N LEU A 325 8.23 3.50 -12.85
CA LEU A 325 8.40 4.55 -11.84
C LEU A 325 9.42 5.58 -12.32
N TRP A 326 10.51 5.10 -12.88
CA TRP A 326 11.56 5.94 -13.45
C TRP A 326 11.06 6.70 -14.68
N GLU A 327 10.31 6.03 -15.57
CA GLU A 327 9.71 6.67 -16.74
C GLU A 327 8.71 7.78 -16.32
N ASN A 328 7.91 7.53 -15.30
CA ASN A 328 7.03 8.58 -14.77
C ASN A 328 7.81 9.76 -14.22
N ALA A 329 8.85 9.51 -13.43
CA ALA A 329 9.61 10.57 -12.76
C ALA A 329 10.52 11.36 -13.71
N LEU A 330 11.18 10.70 -14.67
CA LEU A 330 12.30 11.25 -15.43
C LEU A 330 12.11 11.17 -16.96
N GLY A 331 11.01 10.58 -17.41
CA GLY A 331 10.70 10.39 -18.83
C GLY A 331 11.40 9.18 -19.47
N ALA A 332 11.24 9.03 -20.78
CA ALA A 332 11.70 7.86 -21.54
C ALA A 332 13.23 7.66 -21.50
N ASP A 333 13.98 8.73 -21.32
CA ASP A 333 15.46 8.70 -21.25
C ASP A 333 16.00 8.54 -19.82
N TRP A 334 15.18 8.08 -18.87
CA TRP A 334 15.53 8.00 -17.46
C TRP A 334 16.85 7.25 -17.16
N GLU A 335 17.20 6.24 -17.93
CA GLU A 335 18.45 5.48 -17.77
C GLU A 335 19.72 6.34 -17.96
N LYS A 336 19.62 7.40 -18.80
CA LYS A 336 20.71 8.38 -18.98
C LYS A 336 20.80 9.34 -17.79
N ILE A 337 19.69 9.57 -17.11
CA ILE A 337 19.58 10.50 -15.98
C ILE A 337 19.92 9.79 -14.67
N MET A 338 19.30 8.62 -14.41
CA MET A 338 19.50 7.84 -13.20
C MET A 338 20.46 6.67 -13.48
N THR A 339 21.74 6.98 -13.52
CA THR A 339 22.81 5.98 -13.64
C THR A 339 23.01 5.23 -12.31
N ARG A 340 23.67 4.08 -12.36
CA ARG A 340 24.05 3.33 -11.15
C ARG A 340 24.82 4.19 -10.13
N ASP A 341 25.77 4.99 -10.62
CA ASP A 341 26.58 5.86 -9.76
C ASP A 341 25.74 6.96 -9.11
N ARG A 342 24.80 7.55 -9.83
CA ARG A 342 23.89 8.56 -9.27
C ARG A 342 22.96 7.95 -8.24
N LEU A 343 22.44 6.76 -8.52
CA LEU A 343 21.58 6.04 -7.57
C LEU A 343 22.39 5.60 -6.34
N ARG A 344 23.63 5.17 -6.51
CA ARG A 344 24.57 4.90 -5.41
C ARG A 344 24.76 6.12 -4.53
N ALA A 345 25.08 7.27 -5.14
CA ALA A 345 25.28 8.52 -4.40
C ALA A 345 24.01 8.98 -3.65
N LEU A 346 22.82 8.66 -4.16
CA LEU A 346 21.55 8.91 -3.46
C LEU A 346 21.40 8.00 -2.24
N TYR A 347 21.67 6.69 -2.39
CA TYR A 347 21.63 5.76 -1.27
C TYR A 347 22.63 6.12 -0.16
N GLU A 348 23.82 6.62 -0.49
CA GLU A 348 24.84 7.03 0.49
C GLU A 348 24.43 8.23 1.35
N LYS A 349 23.42 9.01 0.93
CA LYS A 349 22.85 10.13 1.72
C LYS A 349 21.84 9.66 2.76
N LEU A 350 21.30 8.44 2.63
CA LEU A 350 20.26 7.89 3.50
C LEU A 350 20.91 7.26 4.74
#